data_29baef35b2ce95cbebda4a5d20b0163c
#
_entry.id   29baef35b2ce95cbebda4a5d20b0163c
#
_cell.length_a   1.000
_cell.length_b   1.000
_cell.length_c   1.000
_cell.angle_alpha   90.00
_cell.angle_beta   90.00
_cell.angle_gamma   90.00
#
_symmetry.space_group_name_H-M   'P 1'
#
loop_
_entity.id
_entity.type
_entity.pdbx_description
1 polymer ?
#
loop_
_entity_poly.entity_id
_entity_poly.type
_entity_poly.pdbx_seq_one_letter_code
_entity_poly.pdbx_strand_id
1 'polypeptide(L)'
;MKKGAEMSQTGRIENAFLLTKGKHILDYGSMDSPQCKKYLEENHRIYDLEGRLVMPAFCDSHTHLVHANSRELEFVDKIRGLSYEEIAKRGGGILNSAKATAAASEDELFDMAWERLQEVMRMGTGAIEIKSGYGLTTESELKLLKVIRRLKEQSPLTIKSNFLGAHGIPMEYRGHQEDYVDLVINEMIPLVAAEDLADFIDVFCDQGFFTCEDTERILMAGIKYGMRPKIHANEMAVSGGVQVGVKYGAISVDHLEQIGKEEIECLKGTETMPTILPGCAFFLNLPLSPAREMIQNGLPVAMASDFNPGTSPSGNMQFIMSMACIRYRLTPEEALNATTLNTAYAMGVSDELGSVTRGKLANLIVTEPMPRLEFMPYYYGANKVAKMIINGKFVS
;
A
#
# COMPACT_ATOMS: atom_id res chain seq x y z
N MET A 1 -1.51 15.64 -0.16
CA MET A 1 -1.91 14.89 1.06
C MET A 1 -2.77 15.74 1.97
N LYS A 2 -3.55 15.11 2.85
CA LYS A 2 -4.31 15.72 3.94
C LYS A 2 -3.60 15.45 5.26
N LYS A 3 -3.54 16.44 6.16
CA LYS A 3 -2.85 16.32 7.46
C LYS A 3 -3.63 16.98 8.59
N GLY A 4 -3.43 16.51 9.80
CA GLY A 4 -4.11 17.04 10.97
C GLY A 4 -5.63 17.12 10.79
N ALA A 5 -6.23 18.24 11.12
CA ALA A 5 -7.67 18.48 10.99
C ALA A 5 -8.22 18.40 9.55
N GLU A 6 -7.36 18.58 8.54
CA GLU A 6 -7.78 18.43 7.15
C GLU A 6 -8.14 16.98 6.78
N MET A 7 -7.66 16.00 7.55
CA MET A 7 -7.97 14.58 7.34
C MET A 7 -9.47 14.30 7.33
N SER A 8 -10.28 15.07 8.05
CA SER A 8 -11.74 14.93 8.09
C SER A 8 -12.48 15.60 6.93
N GLN A 9 -11.79 16.31 6.04
CA GLN A 9 -12.41 17.07 4.94
C GLN A 9 -12.48 16.22 3.67
N THR A 10 -13.68 15.84 3.24
CA THR A 10 -13.90 15.01 2.03
C THR A 10 -14.51 15.76 0.86
N GLY A 11 -15.12 16.93 1.09
CA GLY A 11 -15.77 17.72 0.03
C GLY A 11 -17.00 17.04 -0.57
N ARG A 12 -17.80 16.32 0.25
CA ARG A 12 -19.00 15.61 -0.17
C ARG A 12 -20.02 16.53 -0.87
N ILE A 13 -20.57 16.06 -1.99
CA ILE A 13 -21.63 16.71 -2.77
C ILE A 13 -22.82 15.73 -2.83
N GLU A 14 -23.99 16.18 -2.43
CA GLU A 14 -25.23 15.41 -2.53
C GLU A 14 -25.91 15.68 -3.87
N ASN A 15 -26.69 14.72 -4.38
CA ASN A 15 -27.36 14.79 -5.68
C ASN A 15 -26.39 15.30 -6.78
N ALA A 16 -25.29 14.54 -6.96
CA ALA A 16 -24.16 14.99 -7.76
C ALA A 16 -24.13 14.38 -9.17
N PHE A 17 -23.54 15.12 -10.10
CA PHE A 17 -23.05 14.56 -11.36
C PHE A 17 -21.52 14.48 -11.36
N LEU A 18 -21.00 13.56 -12.16
CA LEU A 18 -19.59 13.46 -12.49
C LEU A 18 -19.45 13.23 -14.00
N LEU A 19 -18.66 14.06 -14.66
CA LEU A 19 -18.41 14.01 -16.10
C LEU A 19 -16.96 13.57 -16.35
N THR A 20 -16.79 12.57 -17.21
CA THR A 20 -15.46 12.11 -17.65
C THR A 20 -15.25 12.37 -19.12
N LYS A 21 -14.01 12.63 -19.52
CA LYS A 21 -13.58 12.69 -20.93
C LYS A 21 -12.35 11.81 -21.11
N GLY A 22 -12.49 10.73 -21.87
CA GLY A 22 -11.46 9.72 -21.97
C GLY A 22 -11.19 9.11 -20.60
N LYS A 23 -9.95 9.16 -20.13
CA LYS A 23 -9.54 8.61 -18.82
C LYS A 23 -9.63 9.62 -17.66
N HIS A 24 -9.95 10.88 -17.91
CA HIS A 24 -9.88 11.96 -16.92
C HIS A 24 -11.25 12.42 -16.44
N ILE A 25 -11.32 12.87 -15.20
CA ILE A 25 -12.44 13.61 -14.63
C ILE A 25 -12.42 15.02 -15.26
N LEU A 26 -13.47 15.36 -16.01
CA LEU A 26 -13.62 16.66 -16.62
C LEU A 26 -14.29 17.63 -15.67
N ASP A 27 -15.43 17.21 -15.08
CA ASP A 27 -16.19 18.07 -14.19
C ASP A 27 -17.05 17.25 -13.21
N TYR A 28 -17.50 17.88 -12.15
CA TYR A 28 -18.44 17.33 -11.19
C TYR A 28 -19.12 18.48 -10.41
N GLY A 29 -20.29 18.20 -9.84
CA GLY A 29 -21.04 19.18 -9.05
C GLY A 29 -22.44 18.68 -8.71
N SER A 30 -23.27 19.60 -8.21
CA SER A 30 -24.67 19.30 -7.95
C SER A 30 -25.48 19.18 -9.26
N MET A 31 -26.39 18.22 -9.32
CA MET A 31 -27.36 18.07 -10.42
C MET A 31 -28.22 19.31 -10.64
N ASP A 32 -28.44 20.12 -9.58
CA ASP A 32 -29.24 21.35 -9.67
C ASP A 32 -28.49 22.54 -10.30
N SER A 33 -27.19 22.38 -10.55
CA SER A 33 -26.34 23.45 -11.08
C SER A 33 -26.67 23.77 -12.54
N PRO A 34 -26.53 25.04 -12.96
CA PRO A 34 -26.66 25.42 -14.39
C PRO A 34 -25.72 24.65 -15.30
N GLN A 35 -24.55 24.28 -14.77
CA GLN A 35 -23.52 23.53 -15.51
C GLN A 35 -24.01 22.11 -15.84
N CYS A 36 -24.69 21.42 -14.91
CA CYS A 36 -25.26 20.10 -15.16
C CYS A 36 -26.33 20.18 -16.27
N LYS A 37 -27.21 21.18 -16.24
CA LYS A 37 -28.26 21.37 -17.24
C LYS A 37 -27.65 21.50 -18.64
N LYS A 38 -26.57 22.28 -18.78
CA LYS A 38 -25.84 22.44 -20.04
C LYS A 38 -25.29 21.09 -20.53
N TYR A 39 -24.67 20.29 -19.67
CA TYR A 39 -24.17 18.97 -20.04
C TYR A 39 -25.27 17.99 -20.47
N LEU A 40 -26.45 18.07 -19.86
CA LEU A 40 -27.57 17.23 -20.25
C LEU A 40 -28.15 17.57 -21.64
N GLU A 41 -27.93 18.79 -22.15
CA GLU A 41 -28.29 19.21 -23.50
C GLU A 41 -27.29 18.73 -24.56
N GLU A 42 -26.07 18.34 -24.14
CA GLU A 42 -25.04 17.81 -25.00
C GLU A 42 -25.19 16.30 -25.24
N ASN A 43 -24.63 15.77 -26.31
CA ASN A 43 -24.71 14.33 -26.61
C ASN A 43 -23.67 13.53 -25.79
N HIS A 44 -24.02 13.24 -24.54
CA HIS A 44 -23.22 12.41 -23.64
C HIS A 44 -23.86 11.04 -23.41
N ARG A 45 -23.04 10.03 -23.16
CA ARG A 45 -23.52 8.75 -22.62
C ARG A 45 -23.76 8.92 -21.12
N ILE A 46 -25.00 8.80 -20.71
CA ILE A 46 -25.44 8.99 -19.32
C ILE A 46 -25.61 7.63 -18.64
N TYR A 47 -25.11 7.53 -17.42
CA TYR A 47 -25.31 6.40 -16.53
C TYR A 47 -26.00 6.90 -15.26
N ASP A 48 -27.24 6.48 -15.04
CA ASP A 48 -27.91 6.70 -13.76
C ASP A 48 -27.34 5.71 -12.73
N LEU A 49 -26.83 6.24 -11.63
CA LEU A 49 -26.27 5.44 -10.54
C LEU A 49 -27.26 5.24 -9.39
N GLU A 50 -28.53 5.62 -9.59
CA GLU A 50 -29.63 5.34 -8.67
C GLU A 50 -29.36 5.79 -7.23
N GLY A 51 -28.73 6.94 -7.04
CA GLY A 51 -28.36 7.49 -5.72
C GLY A 51 -27.21 6.78 -5.01
N ARG A 52 -26.48 5.90 -5.70
CA ARG A 52 -25.30 5.23 -5.14
C ARG A 52 -24.16 6.24 -4.89
N LEU A 53 -23.34 5.98 -3.89
CA LEU A 53 -22.17 6.79 -3.62
C LEU A 53 -21.08 6.53 -4.66
N VAL A 54 -20.46 7.62 -5.14
CA VAL A 54 -19.24 7.57 -5.95
C VAL A 54 -18.09 8.16 -5.15
N MET A 55 -17.00 7.44 -5.04
CA MET A 55 -15.81 7.85 -4.29
C MET A 55 -14.53 7.48 -5.04
N PRO A 56 -13.37 8.06 -4.68
CA PRO A 56 -12.11 7.62 -5.24
C PRO A 56 -11.89 6.14 -5.01
N ALA A 57 -11.31 5.43 -5.96
CA ALA A 57 -10.82 4.08 -5.73
C ALA A 57 -9.73 4.09 -4.66
N PHE A 58 -9.65 3.02 -3.88
CA PHE A 58 -8.58 2.86 -2.90
C PHE A 58 -7.21 2.82 -3.59
N CYS A 59 -6.23 3.38 -2.91
CA CYS A 59 -4.82 3.19 -3.24
C CYS A 59 -4.20 2.35 -2.11
N ASP A 60 -3.46 1.31 -2.47
CA ASP A 60 -2.80 0.43 -1.50
C ASP A 60 -1.29 0.58 -1.65
N SER A 61 -0.67 1.34 -0.76
CA SER A 61 0.72 1.77 -0.87
C SER A 61 1.73 0.79 -0.28
N HIS A 62 1.28 -0.40 0.15
CA HIS A 62 2.16 -1.39 0.74
C HIS A 62 1.60 -2.80 0.60
N THR A 63 2.13 -3.57 -0.35
CA THR A 63 1.78 -4.99 -0.52
C THR A 63 2.99 -5.82 -0.96
N HIS A 64 2.95 -7.12 -0.63
CA HIS A 64 3.84 -8.15 -1.14
C HIS A 64 3.02 -9.17 -1.94
N LEU A 65 2.22 -8.68 -2.88
CA LEU A 65 1.21 -9.45 -3.60
C LEU A 65 1.81 -10.61 -4.41
N VAL A 66 3.06 -10.47 -4.88
CA VAL A 66 3.77 -11.53 -5.62
C VAL A 66 4.46 -12.46 -4.65
N HIS A 67 3.85 -13.62 -4.38
CA HIS A 67 4.42 -14.69 -3.57
C HIS A 67 3.89 -16.06 -4.03
N ALA A 68 4.71 -17.10 -3.86
CA ALA A 68 4.43 -18.44 -4.39
C ALA A 68 3.49 -19.28 -3.52
N ASN A 69 3.52 -19.11 -2.20
CA ASN A 69 2.79 -19.95 -1.24
C ASN A 69 2.00 -19.14 -0.23
N SER A 70 1.00 -19.76 0.36
CA SER A 70 0.35 -19.31 1.58
C SER A 70 1.10 -19.85 2.81
N ARG A 71 0.82 -19.29 3.97
CA ARG A 71 1.46 -19.67 5.24
C ARG A 71 0.43 -20.05 6.30
N GLU A 72 -0.67 -20.67 5.89
CA GLU A 72 -1.78 -21.06 6.77
C GLU A 72 -1.37 -22.11 7.82
N LEU A 73 -0.37 -22.93 7.55
CA LEU A 73 0.14 -23.86 8.56
C LEU A 73 0.92 -23.15 9.66
N GLU A 74 1.68 -22.11 9.33
CA GLU A 74 2.33 -21.24 10.31
C GLU A 74 1.31 -20.45 11.14
N PHE A 75 0.18 -20.05 10.53
CA PHE A 75 -0.94 -19.45 11.26
C PHE A 75 -1.49 -20.40 12.33
N VAL A 76 -1.68 -21.69 12.01
CA VAL A 76 -2.09 -22.70 13.01
C VAL A 76 -1.06 -22.82 14.14
N ASP A 77 0.23 -22.81 13.82
CA ASP A 77 1.30 -22.86 14.81
C ASP A 77 1.29 -21.63 15.74
N LYS A 78 1.06 -20.43 15.20
CA LYS A 78 0.88 -19.21 15.98
C LYS A 78 -0.32 -19.30 16.93
N ILE A 79 -1.47 -19.82 16.48
CA ILE A 79 -2.66 -20.04 17.34
C ILE A 79 -2.34 -20.99 18.49
N ARG A 80 -1.48 -21.98 18.26
CA ARG A 80 -1.02 -22.93 19.28
C ARG A 80 0.01 -22.33 20.24
N GLY A 81 0.41 -21.09 20.03
CA GLY A 81 1.32 -20.36 20.92
C GLY A 81 2.80 -20.56 20.62
N LEU A 82 3.16 -21.08 19.44
CA LEU A 82 4.56 -21.15 19.03
C LEU A 82 5.10 -19.75 18.79
N SER A 83 6.31 -19.50 19.28
CA SER A 83 7.02 -18.26 19.03
C SER A 83 7.49 -18.14 17.58
N TYR A 84 7.78 -16.92 17.14
CA TYR A 84 8.35 -16.69 15.81
C TYR A 84 9.65 -17.49 15.59
N GLU A 85 10.51 -17.59 16.63
CA GLU A 85 11.75 -18.37 16.56
C GLU A 85 11.49 -19.88 16.38
N GLU A 86 10.48 -20.42 17.06
CA GLU A 86 10.11 -21.83 16.91
C GLU A 86 9.56 -22.12 15.52
N ILE A 87 8.75 -21.23 14.96
CA ILE A 87 8.24 -21.31 13.58
C ILE A 87 9.41 -21.22 12.59
N ALA A 88 10.32 -20.27 12.77
CA ALA A 88 11.50 -20.13 11.92
C ALA A 88 12.42 -21.36 11.96
N LYS A 89 12.63 -21.97 13.16
CA LYS A 89 13.38 -23.23 13.30
C LYS A 89 12.75 -24.42 12.56
N ARG A 90 11.42 -24.39 12.35
CA ARG A 90 10.69 -25.38 11.55
C ARG A 90 10.72 -25.10 10.06
N GLY A 91 11.44 -24.06 9.65
CA GLY A 91 11.56 -23.66 8.24
C GLY A 91 10.48 -22.69 7.76
N GLY A 92 9.76 -22.04 8.69
CA GLY A 92 8.77 -21.02 8.39
C GLY A 92 9.37 -19.60 8.21
N GLY A 93 8.51 -18.63 8.06
CA GLY A 93 8.88 -17.22 7.93
C GLY A 93 9.23 -16.80 6.50
N ILE A 94 9.94 -15.66 6.38
CA ILE A 94 10.36 -15.08 5.09
C ILE A 94 11.18 -16.08 4.27
N LEU A 95 12.04 -16.87 4.92
CA LEU A 95 12.90 -17.86 4.27
C LEU A 95 12.09 -18.98 3.59
N ASN A 96 10.96 -19.37 4.18
CA ASN A 96 10.04 -20.33 3.54
C ASN A 96 9.43 -19.76 2.25
N SER A 97 8.98 -18.52 2.31
CA SER A 97 8.46 -17.81 1.14
C SER A 97 9.54 -17.62 0.07
N ALA A 98 10.79 -17.31 0.45
CA ALA A 98 11.91 -17.19 -0.48
C ALA A 98 12.23 -18.52 -1.18
N LYS A 99 12.23 -19.63 -0.44
CA LYS A 99 12.43 -20.96 -1.01
C LYS A 99 11.33 -21.34 -2.02
N ALA A 100 10.06 -21.06 -1.69
CA ALA A 100 8.94 -21.30 -2.58
C ALA A 100 9.03 -20.42 -3.85
N THR A 101 9.40 -19.15 -3.69
CA THR A 101 9.61 -18.21 -4.80
C THR A 101 10.74 -18.66 -5.72
N ALA A 102 11.86 -19.14 -5.15
CA ALA A 102 12.97 -19.65 -5.96
C ALA A 102 12.55 -20.86 -6.81
N ALA A 103 11.71 -21.75 -6.26
CA ALA A 103 11.23 -22.95 -6.94
C ALA A 103 10.16 -22.68 -8.01
N ALA A 104 9.37 -21.61 -7.86
CA ALA A 104 8.31 -21.26 -8.79
C ALA A 104 8.86 -20.59 -10.07
N SER A 105 8.27 -20.90 -11.20
CA SER A 105 8.52 -20.21 -12.46
C SER A 105 7.92 -18.79 -12.45
N GLU A 106 8.38 -17.93 -13.37
CA GLU A 106 7.82 -16.59 -13.55
C GLU A 106 6.33 -16.62 -13.93
N ASP A 107 5.91 -17.59 -14.75
CA ASP A 107 4.51 -17.75 -15.16
C ASP A 107 3.63 -18.18 -13.99
N GLU A 108 4.06 -19.14 -13.17
CA GLU A 108 3.32 -19.54 -11.96
C GLU A 108 3.16 -18.39 -10.98
N LEU A 109 4.22 -17.60 -10.76
CA LEU A 109 4.16 -16.39 -9.90
C LEU A 109 3.21 -15.35 -10.47
N PHE A 110 3.22 -15.16 -11.79
CA PHE A 110 2.33 -14.22 -12.47
C PHE A 110 0.86 -14.65 -12.32
N ASP A 111 0.53 -15.91 -12.59
CA ASP A 111 -0.84 -16.40 -12.52
C ASP A 111 -1.43 -16.26 -11.11
N MET A 112 -0.67 -16.68 -10.08
CA MET A 112 -1.08 -16.52 -8.69
C MET A 112 -1.25 -15.04 -8.28
N ALA A 113 -0.35 -14.18 -8.74
CA ALA A 113 -0.41 -12.74 -8.45
C ALA A 113 -1.56 -12.07 -9.21
N TRP A 114 -1.86 -12.52 -10.42
CA TRP A 114 -2.98 -12.03 -11.23
C TRP A 114 -4.32 -12.30 -10.56
N GLU A 115 -4.54 -13.49 -10.03
CA GLU A 115 -5.75 -13.82 -9.28
C GLU A 115 -5.95 -12.89 -8.08
N ARG A 116 -4.89 -12.66 -7.28
CA ARG A 116 -4.93 -11.73 -6.14
C ARG A 116 -5.19 -10.28 -6.59
N LEU A 117 -4.58 -9.87 -7.69
CA LEU A 117 -4.77 -8.54 -8.25
C LEU A 117 -6.23 -8.32 -8.69
N GLN A 118 -6.85 -9.32 -9.32
CA GLN A 118 -8.26 -9.28 -9.67
C GLN A 118 -9.17 -9.25 -8.43
N GLU A 119 -8.80 -9.97 -7.37
CA GLU A 119 -9.53 -9.95 -6.11
C GLU A 119 -9.54 -8.55 -5.49
N VAL A 120 -8.37 -7.93 -5.30
CA VAL A 120 -8.28 -6.58 -4.69
C VAL A 120 -8.95 -5.52 -5.55
N MET A 121 -8.89 -5.64 -6.88
CA MET A 121 -9.60 -4.75 -7.81
C MET A 121 -11.13 -4.83 -7.59
N ARG A 122 -11.70 -6.05 -7.50
CA ARG A 122 -13.13 -6.22 -7.21
C ARG A 122 -13.53 -5.67 -5.84
N MET A 123 -12.60 -5.56 -4.90
CA MET A 123 -12.82 -4.96 -3.57
C MET A 123 -12.59 -3.45 -3.52
N GLY A 124 -12.26 -2.80 -4.64
CA GLY A 124 -12.19 -1.34 -4.75
C GLY A 124 -10.80 -0.75 -4.90
N THR A 125 -9.74 -1.54 -4.97
CA THR A 125 -8.38 -1.05 -5.18
C THR A 125 -8.19 -0.64 -6.64
N GLY A 126 -7.85 0.64 -6.87
CA GLY A 126 -7.62 1.23 -8.19
C GLY A 126 -6.15 1.54 -8.48
N ALA A 127 -5.31 1.52 -7.45
CA ALA A 127 -3.86 1.65 -7.54
C ALA A 127 -3.20 0.83 -6.43
N ILE A 128 -2.06 0.21 -6.74
CA ILE A 128 -1.37 -0.68 -5.81
C ILE A 128 0.15 -0.57 -5.95
N GLU A 129 0.85 -0.56 -4.84
CA GLU A 129 2.29 -0.77 -4.79
C GLU A 129 2.57 -2.24 -4.48
N ILE A 130 3.46 -2.84 -5.27
CA ILE A 130 3.87 -4.23 -5.08
C ILE A 130 5.38 -4.28 -4.85
N LYS A 131 5.76 -4.84 -3.71
CA LYS A 131 7.16 -5.03 -3.30
C LYS A 131 7.66 -6.39 -3.74
N SER A 132 8.94 -6.48 -4.06
CA SER A 132 9.69 -7.74 -4.07
C SER A 132 9.97 -8.19 -2.61
N GLY A 133 11.09 -8.82 -2.33
CA GLY A 133 11.52 -9.12 -0.96
C GLY A 133 11.30 -10.55 -0.50
N TYR A 134 10.67 -11.39 -1.33
CA TYR A 134 10.61 -12.83 -1.13
C TYR A 134 11.54 -13.60 -2.09
N GLY A 135 12.53 -12.92 -2.67
CA GLY A 135 13.56 -13.53 -3.51
C GLY A 135 14.83 -13.84 -2.71
N LEU A 136 15.34 -12.84 -2.01
CA LEU A 136 16.56 -12.86 -1.20
C LEU A 136 17.84 -13.26 -1.96
N THR A 137 17.76 -13.47 -3.26
CA THR A 137 18.88 -13.68 -4.18
C THR A 137 18.69 -12.77 -5.39
N THR A 138 19.77 -12.42 -6.07
CA THR A 138 19.72 -11.56 -7.27
C THR A 138 18.72 -12.10 -8.31
N GLU A 139 18.81 -13.38 -8.64
CA GLU A 139 17.93 -14.01 -9.62
C GLU A 139 16.45 -13.94 -9.22
N SER A 140 16.14 -14.30 -7.97
CA SER A 140 14.77 -14.37 -7.49
C SER A 140 14.15 -12.99 -7.28
N GLU A 141 14.91 -11.99 -6.82
CA GLU A 141 14.44 -10.60 -6.71
C GLU A 141 14.12 -10.01 -8.09
N LEU A 142 15.00 -10.20 -9.08
CA LEU A 142 14.74 -9.78 -10.46
C LEU A 142 13.52 -10.50 -11.06
N LYS A 143 13.35 -11.80 -10.77
CA LYS A 143 12.17 -12.58 -11.20
C LYS A 143 10.88 -11.96 -10.65
N LEU A 144 10.81 -11.64 -9.34
CA LEU A 144 9.66 -10.98 -8.74
C LEU A 144 9.35 -9.63 -9.40
N LEU A 145 10.36 -8.79 -9.59
CA LEU A 145 10.19 -7.49 -10.23
C LEU A 145 9.75 -7.59 -11.70
N LYS A 146 10.21 -8.61 -12.43
CA LYS A 146 9.72 -8.90 -13.79
C LYS A 146 8.26 -9.31 -13.80
N VAL A 147 7.83 -10.11 -12.84
CA VAL A 147 6.39 -10.42 -12.65
C VAL A 147 5.59 -9.16 -12.37
N ILE A 148 6.07 -8.26 -11.50
CA ILE A 148 5.41 -6.98 -11.21
C ILE A 148 5.30 -6.13 -12.50
N ARG A 149 6.34 -6.06 -13.31
CA ARG A 149 6.32 -5.38 -14.61
C ARG A 149 5.25 -5.97 -15.54
N ARG A 150 5.14 -7.29 -15.64
CA ARG A 150 4.09 -7.97 -16.44
C ARG A 150 2.69 -7.63 -15.93
N LEU A 151 2.48 -7.62 -14.61
CA LEU A 151 1.21 -7.17 -14.01
C LEU A 151 0.87 -5.74 -14.39
N LYS A 152 1.84 -4.83 -14.34
CA LYS A 152 1.70 -3.42 -14.71
C LYS A 152 1.31 -3.24 -16.18
N GLU A 153 1.86 -4.06 -17.09
CA GLU A 153 1.60 -4.01 -18.53
C GLU A 153 0.21 -4.57 -18.88
N GLN A 154 -0.27 -5.58 -18.16
CA GLN A 154 -1.50 -6.29 -18.50
C GLN A 154 -2.73 -5.82 -17.71
N SER A 155 -2.53 -5.19 -16.55
CA SER A 155 -3.62 -4.72 -15.69
C SER A 155 -4.07 -3.30 -16.06
N PRO A 156 -5.36 -2.96 -15.90
CA PRO A 156 -5.81 -1.58 -15.99
C PRO A 156 -5.42 -0.73 -14.77
N LEU A 157 -4.95 -1.34 -13.69
CA LEU A 157 -4.58 -0.66 -12.44
C LEU A 157 -3.29 0.14 -12.60
N THR A 158 -3.17 1.23 -11.83
CA THR A 158 -1.88 1.88 -11.63
C THR A 158 -1.05 1.05 -10.66
N ILE A 159 0.05 0.45 -11.13
CA ILE A 159 0.96 -0.37 -10.32
C ILE A 159 2.29 0.36 -10.17
N LYS A 160 2.77 0.46 -8.93
CA LYS A 160 4.11 0.91 -8.58
C LYS A 160 4.93 -0.27 -8.08
N SER A 161 6.17 -0.36 -8.54
CA SER A 161 7.11 -1.42 -8.16
C SER A 161 8.09 -0.94 -7.10
N ASN A 162 8.35 -1.80 -6.11
CA ASN A 162 9.25 -1.49 -5.01
C ASN A 162 10.28 -2.63 -4.86
N PHE A 163 11.56 -2.27 -4.93
CA PHE A 163 12.64 -3.22 -4.69
C PHE A 163 12.95 -3.29 -3.20
N LEU A 164 12.69 -4.45 -2.61
CA LEU A 164 12.92 -4.77 -1.20
C LEU A 164 13.90 -5.96 -1.05
N GLY A 165 15.07 -5.91 -1.68
CA GLY A 165 16.09 -6.96 -1.52
C GLY A 165 16.53 -7.15 -0.07
N ALA A 166 16.47 -6.07 0.72
CA ALA A 166 16.77 -6.08 2.15
C ALA A 166 15.52 -6.31 3.02
N HIS A 167 14.79 -7.40 2.79
CA HIS A 167 13.62 -7.83 3.58
C HIS A 167 13.96 -8.87 4.65
N GLY A 168 14.96 -9.66 4.42
CA GLY A 168 15.46 -10.68 5.35
C GLY A 168 16.88 -11.06 5.02
N ILE A 169 17.55 -11.73 5.95
CA ILE A 169 18.93 -12.18 5.77
C ILE A 169 18.89 -13.66 5.38
N PRO A 170 19.36 -14.04 4.18
CA PRO A 170 19.47 -15.43 3.77
C PRO A 170 20.32 -16.26 4.74
N MET A 171 20.07 -17.56 4.81
CA MET A 171 20.75 -18.45 5.75
C MET A 171 22.27 -18.47 5.56
N GLU A 172 22.73 -18.39 4.31
CA GLU A 172 24.14 -18.36 3.93
C GLU A 172 24.88 -17.11 4.39
N TYR A 173 24.16 -16.02 4.65
CA TYR A 173 24.72 -14.75 5.15
C TYR A 173 24.56 -14.55 6.65
N ARG A 174 24.04 -15.54 7.38
CA ARG A 174 23.92 -15.46 8.84
C ARG A 174 25.32 -15.34 9.48
N GLY A 175 25.52 -14.27 10.26
CA GLY A 175 26.82 -13.90 10.83
C GLY A 175 27.74 -13.13 9.88
N HIS A 176 27.30 -12.88 8.63
CA HIS A 176 28.01 -12.12 7.61
C HIS A 176 27.05 -11.17 6.89
N GLN A 177 26.22 -10.43 7.66
CA GLN A 177 25.17 -9.55 7.12
C GLN A 177 25.73 -8.47 6.20
N GLU A 178 26.94 -7.98 6.48
CA GLU A 178 27.60 -6.97 5.65
C GLU A 178 27.83 -7.46 4.22
N ASP A 179 28.19 -8.73 4.03
CA ASP A 179 28.38 -9.32 2.70
C ASP A 179 27.04 -9.36 1.91
N TYR A 180 25.92 -9.57 2.61
CA TYR A 180 24.60 -9.50 1.97
C TYR A 180 24.20 -8.07 1.61
N VAL A 181 24.46 -7.11 2.49
CA VAL A 181 24.26 -5.68 2.19
C VAL A 181 25.07 -5.27 0.97
N ASP A 182 26.32 -5.72 0.89
CA ASP A 182 27.18 -5.47 -0.25
C ASP A 182 26.67 -6.12 -1.54
N LEU A 183 26.09 -7.32 -1.49
CA LEU A 183 25.42 -7.96 -2.62
C LEU A 183 24.22 -7.12 -3.10
N VAL A 184 23.38 -6.65 -2.17
CA VAL A 184 22.24 -5.79 -2.49
C VAL A 184 22.71 -4.51 -3.19
N ILE A 185 23.73 -3.85 -2.66
CA ILE A 185 24.23 -2.56 -3.14
C ILE A 185 24.98 -2.68 -4.47
N ASN A 186 25.88 -3.67 -4.58
CA ASN A 186 26.85 -3.72 -5.69
C ASN A 186 26.37 -4.59 -6.85
N GLU A 187 25.37 -5.45 -6.66
CA GLU A 187 24.86 -6.34 -7.70
C GLU A 187 23.35 -6.13 -7.96
N MET A 188 22.48 -6.29 -6.92
CA MET A 188 21.04 -6.27 -7.15
C MET A 188 20.57 -4.89 -7.61
N ILE A 189 20.89 -3.81 -6.90
CA ILE A 189 20.45 -2.45 -7.23
C ILE A 189 20.87 -2.03 -8.65
N PRO A 190 22.14 -2.21 -9.09
CA PRO A 190 22.53 -1.91 -10.45
C PRO A 190 21.75 -2.68 -11.52
N LEU A 191 21.48 -3.98 -11.29
CA LEU A 191 20.71 -4.80 -12.23
C LEU A 191 19.23 -4.39 -12.29
N VAL A 192 18.62 -4.11 -11.14
CA VAL A 192 17.24 -3.56 -11.05
C VAL A 192 17.12 -2.24 -11.81
N ALA A 193 18.09 -1.36 -11.63
CA ALA A 193 18.13 -0.06 -12.32
C ALA A 193 18.39 -0.19 -13.82
N ALA A 194 19.27 -1.10 -14.24
CA ALA A 194 19.59 -1.32 -15.65
C ALA A 194 18.37 -1.78 -16.48
N GLU A 195 17.43 -2.50 -15.84
CA GLU A 195 16.19 -2.95 -16.47
C GLU A 195 14.98 -2.05 -16.15
N ASP A 196 15.13 -0.94 -15.41
CA ASP A 196 14.06 -0.03 -14.96
C ASP A 196 12.91 -0.77 -14.28
N LEU A 197 13.23 -1.63 -13.28
CA LEU A 197 12.29 -2.54 -12.66
C LEU A 197 11.59 -1.98 -11.42
N ALA A 198 12.13 -0.92 -10.79
CA ALA A 198 11.59 -0.42 -9.53
C ALA A 198 11.48 1.11 -9.49
N ASP A 199 10.31 1.59 -9.03
CA ASP A 199 10.07 3.00 -8.71
C ASP A 199 10.67 3.36 -7.34
N PHE A 200 10.75 2.40 -6.41
CA PHE A 200 11.16 2.61 -5.01
C PHE A 200 12.27 1.64 -4.61
N ILE A 201 13.08 2.08 -3.62
CA ILE A 201 14.02 1.28 -2.84
C ILE A 201 13.53 1.22 -1.40
N ASP A 202 13.50 0.03 -0.80
CA ASP A 202 12.95 -0.22 0.53
C ASP A 202 13.87 -1.12 1.35
N VAL A 203 13.83 -0.97 2.67
CA VAL A 203 14.64 -1.75 3.62
C VAL A 203 13.79 -2.07 4.85
N PHE A 204 13.88 -3.28 5.36
CA PHE A 204 13.31 -3.65 6.64
C PHE A 204 14.28 -3.25 7.77
N CYS A 205 14.14 -2.00 8.23
CA CYS A 205 14.96 -1.41 9.28
C CYS A 205 14.35 -1.69 10.65
N ASP A 206 14.64 -2.85 11.23
CA ASP A 206 14.11 -3.21 12.56
C ASP A 206 15.06 -4.14 13.32
N GLN A 207 14.78 -4.36 14.60
CA GLN A 207 15.57 -5.23 15.46
C GLN A 207 15.58 -6.66 14.92
N GLY A 208 16.76 -7.20 14.68
CA GLY A 208 16.97 -8.55 14.13
C GLY A 208 16.96 -8.63 12.60
N PHE A 209 16.80 -7.48 11.92
CA PHE A 209 16.87 -7.33 10.48
C PHE A 209 18.02 -6.37 10.10
N PHE A 210 17.76 -5.29 9.36
CA PHE A 210 18.79 -4.36 8.93
C PHE A 210 18.92 -3.19 9.90
N THR A 211 20.15 -2.79 10.18
CA THR A 211 20.47 -1.65 11.05
C THR A 211 20.22 -0.32 10.34
N CYS A 212 20.21 0.79 11.09
CA CYS A 212 20.19 2.13 10.50
C CYS A 212 21.35 2.36 9.52
N GLU A 213 22.56 1.87 9.84
CA GLU A 213 23.73 2.01 8.96
C GLU A 213 23.57 1.23 7.66
N ASP A 214 23.10 -0.03 7.72
CA ASP A 214 22.79 -0.83 6.54
C ASP A 214 21.73 -0.14 5.69
N THR A 215 20.66 0.36 6.34
CA THR A 215 19.56 1.07 5.70
C THR A 215 20.06 2.31 4.97
N GLU A 216 20.86 3.15 5.61
CA GLU A 216 21.45 4.34 4.99
C GLU A 216 22.28 3.99 3.74
N ARG A 217 23.11 2.96 3.81
CA ARG A 217 23.96 2.50 2.68
C ARG A 217 23.09 2.05 1.50
N ILE A 218 22.07 1.24 1.76
CA ILE A 218 21.16 0.70 0.72
C ILE A 218 20.35 1.82 0.09
N LEU A 219 19.74 2.71 0.90
CA LEU A 219 18.96 3.83 0.38
C LEU A 219 19.81 4.77 -0.48
N MET A 220 21.01 5.11 -0.03
CA MET A 220 21.94 5.94 -0.82
C MET A 220 22.28 5.30 -2.17
N ALA A 221 22.46 3.98 -2.20
CA ALA A 221 22.69 3.26 -3.45
C ALA A 221 21.48 3.34 -4.39
N GLY A 222 20.26 3.08 -3.90
CA GLY A 222 19.04 3.18 -4.70
C GLY A 222 18.76 4.59 -5.22
N ILE A 223 18.94 5.61 -4.38
CA ILE A 223 18.78 7.03 -4.74
C ILE A 223 19.67 7.44 -5.91
N LYS A 224 20.91 6.94 -5.97
CA LYS A 224 21.84 7.22 -7.10
C LYS A 224 21.29 6.76 -8.45
N TYR A 225 20.41 5.76 -8.46
CA TYR A 225 19.75 5.26 -9.65
C TYR A 225 18.32 5.83 -9.83
N GLY A 226 17.92 6.82 -9.02
CA GLY A 226 16.63 7.50 -9.14
C GLY A 226 15.45 6.82 -8.45
N MET A 227 15.67 5.72 -7.73
CA MET A 227 14.64 5.09 -6.92
C MET A 227 14.32 5.96 -5.70
N ARG A 228 13.03 6.14 -5.38
CA ARG A 228 12.62 6.92 -4.20
C ARG A 228 12.63 6.03 -2.96
N PRO A 229 13.18 6.49 -1.82
CA PRO A 229 13.28 5.67 -0.63
C PRO A 229 11.92 5.47 0.06
N LYS A 230 11.74 4.27 0.61
CA LYS A 230 10.72 3.86 1.58
C LYS A 230 11.40 3.02 2.66
N ILE A 231 10.76 2.84 3.81
CA ILE A 231 11.32 2.02 4.89
C ILE A 231 10.19 1.30 5.63
N HIS A 232 10.35 -0.02 5.87
CA HIS A 232 9.65 -0.70 6.95
C HIS A 232 10.34 -0.31 8.25
N ALA A 233 9.65 0.37 9.14
CA ALA A 233 10.24 0.99 10.32
C ALA A 233 9.39 0.78 11.57
N ASN A 234 10.05 0.48 12.68
CA ASN A 234 9.42 0.45 14.00
C ASN A 234 8.21 -0.49 14.09
N GLU A 235 8.26 -1.66 13.44
CA GLU A 235 7.26 -2.71 13.55
C GLU A 235 7.40 -3.46 14.88
N MET A 236 8.61 -3.95 15.17
CA MET A 236 8.90 -4.80 16.32
C MET A 236 9.54 -4.04 17.48
N ALA A 237 10.34 -3.02 17.17
CA ALA A 237 11.05 -2.19 18.14
C ALA A 237 11.22 -0.75 17.65
N VAL A 238 11.60 0.16 18.55
CA VAL A 238 12.07 1.51 18.17
C VAL A 238 13.46 1.35 17.54
N SER A 239 13.51 1.27 16.23
CA SER A 239 14.71 0.90 15.47
C SER A 239 15.55 2.09 14.98
N GLY A 240 14.98 3.31 14.97
CA GLY A 240 15.58 4.48 14.33
C GLY A 240 15.28 4.62 12.83
N GLY A 241 14.52 3.68 12.25
CA GLY A 241 14.13 3.68 10.83
C GLY A 241 13.35 4.92 10.42
N VAL A 242 12.51 5.48 11.31
CA VAL A 242 11.79 6.74 11.05
C VAL A 242 12.76 7.90 10.84
N GLN A 243 13.77 8.04 11.70
CA GLN A 243 14.77 9.10 11.62
C GLN A 243 15.62 8.96 10.33
N VAL A 244 15.97 7.74 9.96
CA VAL A 244 16.68 7.47 8.69
C VAL A 244 15.77 7.84 7.51
N GLY A 245 14.48 7.48 7.54
CA GLY A 245 13.53 7.84 6.50
C GLY A 245 13.42 9.35 6.28
N VAL A 246 13.28 10.11 7.36
CA VAL A 246 13.25 11.58 7.30
C VAL A 246 14.57 12.14 6.76
N LYS A 247 15.72 11.64 7.25
CA LYS A 247 17.04 12.08 6.80
C LYS A 247 17.27 11.92 5.29
N TYR A 248 16.78 10.83 4.71
CA TYR A 248 16.95 10.54 3.28
C TYR A 248 15.74 10.91 2.43
N GLY A 249 14.76 11.63 2.98
CA GLY A 249 13.59 12.10 2.24
C GLY A 249 12.71 10.96 1.72
N ALA A 250 12.56 9.89 2.52
CA ALA A 250 11.67 8.79 2.17
C ALA A 250 10.26 9.30 1.93
N ILE A 251 9.61 8.81 0.87
CA ILE A 251 8.22 9.18 0.58
C ILE A 251 7.26 8.66 1.65
N SER A 252 7.57 7.48 2.23
CA SER A 252 6.87 6.97 3.40
C SER A 252 7.79 6.16 4.31
N VAL A 253 7.38 6.07 5.57
CA VAL A 253 7.85 5.11 6.57
C VAL A 253 6.65 4.30 7.00
N ASP A 254 6.76 2.99 6.90
CA ASP A 254 5.63 2.08 6.95
C ASP A 254 5.71 1.19 8.21
N HIS A 255 4.60 0.66 8.71
CA HIS A 255 4.36 -0.07 9.96
C HIS A 255 4.08 0.82 11.16
N LEU A 256 5.09 1.23 11.91
CA LEU A 256 5.01 2.21 13.00
C LEU A 256 4.26 1.72 14.25
N GLU A 257 4.19 0.40 14.50
CA GLU A 257 3.58 -0.17 15.70
C GLU A 257 4.29 0.29 16.98
N GLN A 258 5.61 0.50 16.89
CA GLN A 258 6.47 0.92 18.01
C GLN A 258 6.91 2.40 17.89
N ILE A 259 6.03 3.27 17.43
CA ILE A 259 6.33 4.71 17.32
C ILE A 259 5.94 5.45 18.60
N GLY A 260 6.78 6.39 19.03
CA GLY A 260 6.58 7.25 20.19
C GLY A 260 6.60 8.74 19.85
N LYS A 261 6.73 9.56 20.90
CA LYS A 261 6.73 11.02 20.77
C LYS A 261 7.92 11.53 19.95
N GLU A 262 9.07 10.91 20.08
CA GLU A 262 10.29 11.33 19.38
C GLU A 262 10.15 11.17 17.86
N GLU A 263 9.58 10.06 17.41
CA GLU A 263 9.33 9.80 16.00
C GLU A 263 8.22 10.71 15.45
N ILE A 264 7.15 10.95 16.24
CA ILE A 264 6.09 11.90 15.87
C ILE A 264 6.68 13.30 15.68
N GLU A 265 7.54 13.78 16.60
CA GLU A 265 8.23 15.07 16.46
C GLU A 265 9.17 15.08 15.24
N CYS A 266 9.89 13.98 14.99
CA CYS A 266 10.78 13.86 13.83
C CYS A 266 10.04 13.99 12.49
N LEU A 267 8.81 13.49 12.41
CA LEU A 267 7.97 13.53 11.20
C LEU A 267 7.33 14.91 10.97
N LYS A 268 7.21 15.77 12.00
CA LYS A 268 6.58 17.09 11.86
C LYS A 268 7.33 17.99 10.87
N GLY A 269 6.57 18.59 9.96
CA GLY A 269 7.10 19.53 8.97
C GLY A 269 7.86 18.85 7.82
N THR A 270 7.91 17.52 7.77
CA THR A 270 8.51 16.76 6.67
C THR A 270 7.48 16.40 5.61
N GLU A 271 7.96 15.91 4.47
CA GLU A 271 7.14 15.37 3.38
C GLU A 271 7.03 13.83 3.45
N THR A 272 7.61 13.20 4.45
CA THR A 272 7.56 11.75 4.68
C THR A 272 6.18 11.35 5.21
N MET A 273 5.50 10.43 4.54
CA MET A 273 4.19 9.93 4.93
C MET A 273 4.31 8.80 5.96
N PRO A 274 3.80 8.96 7.19
CA PRO A 274 3.63 7.83 8.09
C PRO A 274 2.50 6.94 7.58
N THR A 275 2.81 5.69 7.25
CA THR A 275 1.88 4.70 6.74
C THR A 275 1.69 3.57 7.73
N ILE A 276 0.48 3.42 8.23
CA ILE A 276 0.10 2.39 9.19
C ILE A 276 -0.44 1.16 8.46
N LEU A 277 -0.15 -0.03 8.99
CA LEU A 277 -0.54 -1.31 8.41
C LEU A 277 -1.49 -2.08 9.35
N PRO A 278 -2.78 -1.71 9.39
CA PRO A 278 -3.73 -2.27 10.36
C PRO A 278 -3.91 -3.78 10.24
N GLY A 279 -3.73 -4.35 9.03
CA GLY A 279 -3.84 -5.78 8.79
C GLY A 279 -2.79 -6.59 9.53
N CYS A 280 -1.54 -6.13 9.51
CA CYS A 280 -0.42 -6.73 10.22
C CYS A 280 -0.64 -6.70 11.74
N ALA A 281 -0.90 -5.52 12.30
CA ALA A 281 -1.15 -5.37 13.73
C ALA A 281 -2.34 -6.23 14.22
N PHE A 282 -3.40 -6.34 13.40
CA PHE A 282 -4.55 -7.20 13.71
C PHE A 282 -4.19 -8.68 13.69
N PHE A 283 -3.56 -9.16 12.62
CA PHE A 283 -3.26 -10.58 12.43
C PHE A 283 -2.24 -11.13 13.44
N LEU A 284 -1.25 -10.30 13.81
CA LEU A 284 -0.21 -10.64 14.77
C LEU A 284 -0.56 -10.27 16.21
N ASN A 285 -1.69 -9.58 16.42
CA ASN A 285 -2.08 -9.05 17.74
C ASN A 285 -1.02 -8.12 18.34
N LEU A 286 -0.44 -7.25 17.50
CA LEU A 286 0.56 -6.26 17.91
C LEU A 286 -0.08 -5.02 18.56
N PRO A 287 0.70 -4.20 19.27
CA PRO A 287 0.29 -2.84 19.64
C PRO A 287 -0.21 -2.06 18.41
N LEU A 288 -1.09 -1.09 18.64
CA LEU A 288 -1.60 -0.24 17.58
C LEU A 288 -0.75 1.03 17.49
N SER A 289 -0.32 1.37 16.30
CA SER A 289 0.31 2.67 16.01
C SER A 289 -0.62 3.81 16.46
N PRO A 290 -0.10 4.88 17.07
CA PRO A 290 -0.92 5.96 17.67
C PRO A 290 -1.48 6.94 16.62
N ALA A 291 -2.26 6.45 15.65
CA ALA A 291 -2.80 7.23 14.53
C ALA A 291 -3.55 8.49 14.97
N ARG A 292 -4.37 8.39 16.02
CA ARG A 292 -5.10 9.54 16.57
C ARG A 292 -4.15 10.61 17.09
N GLU A 293 -3.09 10.22 17.80
CA GLU A 293 -2.08 11.14 18.31
C GLU A 293 -1.29 11.78 17.15
N MET A 294 -0.94 11.04 16.13
CA MET A 294 -0.30 11.58 14.91
C MET A 294 -1.15 12.68 14.28
N ILE A 295 -2.45 12.42 14.05
CA ILE A 295 -3.38 13.41 13.46
C ILE A 295 -3.52 14.64 14.37
N GLN A 296 -3.66 14.45 15.69
CA GLN A 296 -3.73 15.56 16.65
C GLN A 296 -2.46 16.41 16.68
N ASN A 297 -1.31 15.81 16.37
CA ASN A 297 -0.03 16.51 16.23
C ASN A 297 0.18 17.13 14.84
N GLY A 298 -0.85 17.13 13.98
CA GLY A 298 -0.81 17.78 12.67
C GLY A 298 -0.18 16.93 11.56
N LEU A 299 0.11 15.65 11.82
CA LEU A 299 0.67 14.73 10.81
C LEU A 299 -0.41 14.26 9.83
N PRO A 300 -0.05 13.93 8.59
CA PRO A 300 -0.84 13.07 7.73
C PRO A 300 -0.77 11.63 8.26
N VAL A 301 -1.74 10.79 7.88
CA VAL A 301 -1.69 9.34 8.08
C VAL A 301 -2.18 8.66 6.82
N ALA A 302 -1.41 7.70 6.31
CA ALA A 302 -1.86 6.74 5.31
C ALA A 302 -2.10 5.38 5.96
N MET A 303 -2.98 4.56 5.37
CA MET A 303 -3.23 3.19 5.81
C MET A 303 -3.28 2.25 4.61
N ALA A 304 -2.48 1.20 4.64
CA ALA A 304 -2.34 0.21 3.58
C ALA A 304 -2.61 -1.20 4.13
N SER A 305 -2.77 -2.18 3.23
CA SER A 305 -3.18 -3.53 3.61
C SER A 305 -2.05 -4.38 4.18
N ASP A 306 -0.82 -4.14 3.72
CA ASP A 306 0.30 -5.06 3.90
C ASP A 306 0.01 -6.47 3.38
N PHE A 307 -0.73 -6.57 2.26
CA PHE A 307 -1.14 -7.86 1.74
C PHE A 307 0.06 -8.78 1.46
N ASN A 308 0.26 -9.75 2.34
CA ASN A 308 1.36 -10.70 2.32
C ASN A 308 0.94 -12.05 2.91
N PRO A 309 1.65 -13.16 2.64
CA PRO A 309 1.23 -14.48 3.10
C PRO A 309 1.42 -14.73 4.61
N GLY A 310 2.22 -13.93 5.31
CA GLY A 310 2.69 -14.23 6.67
C GLY A 310 2.04 -13.47 7.78
N THR A 311 1.75 -12.20 7.55
CA THR A 311 1.34 -11.25 8.59
C THR A 311 0.07 -10.49 8.28
N SER A 312 -0.38 -10.50 7.01
CA SER A 312 -1.63 -9.85 6.58
C SER A 312 -2.16 -10.49 5.27
N PRO A 313 -2.76 -11.70 5.33
CA PRO A 313 -3.19 -12.40 4.10
C PRO A 313 -4.51 -11.85 3.55
N SER A 314 -4.64 -10.53 3.42
CA SER A 314 -5.83 -9.85 2.91
C SER A 314 -5.50 -8.49 2.33
N GLY A 315 -5.90 -8.25 1.07
CA GLY A 315 -5.83 -6.94 0.41
C GLY A 315 -7.14 -6.14 0.50
N ASN A 316 -8.01 -6.43 1.46
CA ASN A 316 -9.32 -5.80 1.59
C ASN A 316 -9.23 -4.41 2.22
N MET A 317 -9.11 -3.36 1.40
CA MET A 317 -9.03 -1.96 1.84
C MET A 317 -10.31 -1.47 2.53
N GLN A 318 -11.47 -2.08 2.29
CA GLN A 318 -12.69 -1.76 3.04
C GLN A 318 -12.58 -2.24 4.49
N PHE A 319 -11.93 -3.39 4.71
CA PHE A 319 -11.64 -3.89 6.06
C PHE A 319 -10.57 -3.03 6.76
N ILE A 320 -9.54 -2.57 6.03
CA ILE A 320 -8.58 -1.59 6.54
C ILE A 320 -9.30 -0.32 7.00
N MET A 321 -10.23 0.21 6.20
CA MET A 321 -11.05 1.37 6.59
C MET A 321 -11.89 1.10 7.85
N SER A 322 -12.44 -0.10 7.99
CA SER A 322 -13.18 -0.51 9.19
C SER A 322 -12.28 -0.56 10.42
N MET A 323 -11.09 -1.13 10.30
CA MET A 323 -10.10 -1.14 11.38
C MET A 323 -9.64 0.27 11.76
N ALA A 324 -9.43 1.15 10.76
CA ALA A 324 -9.13 2.56 10.99
C ALA A 324 -10.15 3.22 11.94
N CYS A 325 -11.44 2.99 11.69
CA CYS A 325 -12.50 3.54 12.53
C CYS A 325 -12.58 2.84 13.90
N ILE A 326 -12.63 1.52 13.93
CA ILE A 326 -12.93 0.74 15.13
C ILE A 326 -11.74 0.70 16.09
N ARG A 327 -10.56 0.45 15.57
CA ARG A 327 -9.35 0.22 16.39
C ARG A 327 -8.52 1.48 16.58
N TYR A 328 -8.33 2.28 15.52
CA TYR A 328 -7.48 3.48 15.54
C TYR A 328 -8.25 4.77 15.80
N ARG A 329 -9.59 4.71 15.93
CA ARG A 329 -10.46 5.84 16.27
C ARG A 329 -10.45 6.98 15.23
N LEU A 330 -10.22 6.67 13.97
CA LEU A 330 -10.40 7.62 12.88
C LEU A 330 -11.90 7.77 12.57
N THR A 331 -12.30 8.97 12.15
CA THR A 331 -13.64 9.13 11.57
C THR A 331 -13.70 8.48 10.18
N PRO A 332 -14.87 8.15 9.65
CA PRO A 332 -14.99 7.60 8.30
C PRO A 332 -14.34 8.47 7.22
N GLU A 333 -14.40 9.79 7.36
CA GLU A 333 -13.76 10.74 6.45
C GLU A 333 -12.23 10.69 6.54
N GLU A 334 -11.69 10.63 7.76
CA GLU A 334 -10.26 10.46 7.98
C GLU A 334 -9.77 9.12 7.41
N ALA A 335 -10.53 8.04 7.64
CA ALA A 335 -10.23 6.72 7.11
C ALA A 335 -10.29 6.70 5.58
N LEU A 336 -11.25 7.40 4.96
CA LEU A 336 -11.30 7.54 3.50
C LEU A 336 -10.05 8.25 2.97
N ASN A 337 -9.68 9.39 3.53
CA ASN A 337 -8.48 10.11 3.10
C ASN A 337 -7.20 9.31 3.35
N ALA A 338 -7.13 8.52 4.44
CA ALA A 338 -6.01 7.67 4.76
C ALA A 338 -5.82 6.51 3.75
N THR A 339 -6.92 5.99 3.18
CA THR A 339 -6.91 4.84 2.26
C THR A 339 -7.04 5.24 0.77
N THR A 340 -7.10 6.53 0.47
CA THR A 340 -7.19 7.05 -0.90
C THR A 340 -6.12 8.10 -1.19
N LEU A 341 -6.32 9.36 -0.77
CA LEU A 341 -5.44 10.47 -1.14
C LEU A 341 -4.05 10.36 -0.50
N ASN A 342 -3.98 9.97 0.78
CA ASN A 342 -2.70 9.88 1.48
C ASN A 342 -1.89 8.66 1.04
N THR A 343 -2.55 7.53 0.79
CA THR A 343 -1.88 6.37 0.17
C THR A 343 -1.46 6.65 -1.27
N ALA A 344 -2.26 7.40 -2.06
CA ALA A 344 -1.82 7.87 -3.38
C ALA A 344 -0.55 8.74 -3.29
N TYR A 345 -0.43 9.57 -2.24
CA TYR A 345 0.79 10.32 -1.98
C TYR A 345 1.97 9.41 -1.65
N ALA A 346 1.78 8.43 -0.76
CA ALA A 346 2.81 7.44 -0.40
C ALA A 346 3.29 6.59 -1.59
N MET A 347 2.48 6.50 -2.65
CA MET A 347 2.84 5.88 -3.93
C MET A 347 3.41 6.86 -4.97
N GLY A 348 3.47 8.16 -4.66
CA GLY A 348 3.90 9.19 -5.62
C GLY A 348 2.94 9.43 -6.78
N VAL A 349 1.65 9.13 -6.62
CA VAL A 349 0.61 9.25 -7.67
C VAL A 349 -0.54 10.19 -7.27
N SER A 350 -0.37 10.98 -6.22
CA SER A 350 -1.43 11.86 -5.69
C SER A 350 -1.84 12.98 -6.66
N ASP A 351 -1.01 13.32 -7.63
CA ASP A 351 -1.35 14.31 -8.66
C ASP A 351 -2.37 13.75 -9.66
N GLU A 352 -2.41 12.43 -9.82
CA GLU A 352 -3.28 11.75 -10.78
C GLU A 352 -4.43 10.97 -10.12
N LEU A 353 -4.27 10.53 -8.87
CA LEU A 353 -5.18 9.59 -8.19
C LEU A 353 -5.55 10.04 -6.76
N GLY A 354 -6.37 9.26 -6.08
CA GLY A 354 -6.70 9.38 -4.66
C GLY A 354 -7.78 10.41 -4.32
N SER A 355 -8.30 11.16 -5.30
CA SER A 355 -9.42 12.09 -5.07
C SER A 355 -10.24 12.33 -6.33
N VAL A 356 -11.52 12.67 -6.16
CA VAL A 356 -12.37 13.17 -7.27
C VAL A 356 -12.02 14.63 -7.50
N THR A 357 -11.11 14.88 -8.45
CA THR A 357 -10.60 16.22 -8.77
C THR A 357 -10.48 16.37 -10.28
N ARG A 358 -10.87 17.54 -10.83
CA ARG A 358 -10.76 17.82 -12.26
C ARG A 358 -9.34 17.63 -12.74
N GLY A 359 -9.19 16.96 -13.89
CA GLY A 359 -7.89 16.64 -14.48
C GLY A 359 -7.27 15.32 -14.01
N LYS A 360 -7.68 14.78 -12.87
CA LYS A 360 -7.21 13.47 -12.41
C LYS A 360 -7.84 12.31 -13.18
N LEU A 361 -7.23 11.15 -13.08
CA LEU A 361 -7.76 9.90 -13.64
C LEU A 361 -9.08 9.53 -12.97
N ALA A 362 -10.05 9.11 -13.76
CA ALA A 362 -11.33 8.61 -13.26
C ALA A 362 -11.18 7.16 -12.79
N ASN A 363 -10.51 6.98 -11.64
CA ASN A 363 -10.41 5.73 -10.91
C ASN A 363 -11.32 5.81 -9.68
N LEU A 364 -12.50 5.19 -9.78
CA LEU A 364 -13.63 5.43 -8.88
C LEU A 364 -14.29 4.12 -8.47
N ILE A 365 -14.85 4.13 -7.28
CA ILE A 365 -15.79 3.14 -6.79
C ILE A 365 -17.20 3.68 -6.94
N VAL A 366 -18.10 2.87 -7.50
CA VAL A 366 -19.56 3.02 -7.37
C VAL A 366 -20.00 1.98 -6.35
N THR A 367 -20.61 2.41 -5.26
CA THR A 367 -20.95 1.51 -4.17
C THR A 367 -22.23 0.72 -4.42
N GLU A 368 -22.42 -0.38 -3.69
CA GLU A 368 -23.77 -0.92 -3.46
C GLU A 368 -24.66 0.14 -2.81
N PRO A 369 -26.00 0.01 -2.89
CA PRO A 369 -26.90 0.94 -2.20
C PRO A 369 -26.57 1.00 -0.71
N MET A 370 -26.23 2.19 -0.24
CA MET A 370 -25.96 2.45 1.17
C MET A 370 -26.36 3.88 1.54
N PRO A 371 -26.81 4.13 2.79
CA PRO A 371 -27.39 5.41 3.17
C PRO A 371 -26.38 6.57 3.17
N ARG A 372 -25.11 6.28 3.46
CA ARG A 372 -24.03 7.27 3.58
C ARG A 372 -22.67 6.60 3.67
N LEU A 373 -21.57 7.39 3.57
CA LEU A 373 -20.18 6.90 3.63
C LEU A 373 -19.89 6.06 4.88
N GLU A 374 -20.40 6.50 6.03
CA GLU A 374 -20.16 5.88 7.34
C GLU A 374 -20.67 4.43 7.40
N PHE A 375 -21.58 4.06 6.51
CA PHE A 375 -22.07 2.69 6.42
C PHE A 375 -21.00 1.71 5.95
N MET A 376 -20.05 2.13 5.11
CA MET A 376 -18.98 1.26 4.59
C MET A 376 -18.09 0.69 5.72
N PRO A 377 -17.43 1.52 6.57
CA PRO A 377 -16.64 0.98 7.68
C PRO A 377 -17.48 0.36 8.80
N TYR A 378 -18.75 0.77 8.96
CA TYR A 378 -19.66 0.20 9.95
C TYR A 378 -20.06 -1.24 9.60
N TYR A 379 -20.39 -1.50 8.34
CA TYR A 379 -20.86 -2.80 7.87
C TYR A 379 -19.68 -3.65 7.36
N TYR A 380 -18.70 -3.88 8.25
CA TYR A 380 -17.47 -4.58 7.94
C TYR A 380 -17.71 -6.04 7.49
N GLY A 381 -16.76 -6.57 6.70
CA GLY A 381 -16.77 -7.97 6.25
C GLY A 381 -17.61 -8.23 5.00
N ALA A 382 -18.37 -7.24 4.49
CA ALA A 382 -19.09 -7.37 3.22
C ALA A 382 -18.52 -6.41 2.18
N ASN A 383 -18.35 -6.88 0.94
CA ASN A 383 -17.97 -6.02 -0.16
C ASN A 383 -19.10 -5.03 -0.49
N LYS A 384 -18.80 -3.74 -0.45
CA LYS A 384 -19.71 -2.63 -0.79
C LYS A 384 -19.40 -1.98 -2.13
N VAL A 385 -18.54 -2.59 -2.93
CA VAL A 385 -18.24 -2.15 -4.30
C VAL A 385 -19.20 -2.83 -5.26
N ALA A 386 -20.05 -2.05 -5.91
CA ALA A 386 -20.93 -2.55 -6.97
C ALA A 386 -20.22 -2.54 -8.33
N LYS A 387 -19.48 -1.48 -8.62
CA LYS A 387 -18.73 -1.33 -9.89
C LYS A 387 -17.44 -0.55 -9.64
N MET A 388 -16.44 -0.87 -10.44
CA MET A 388 -15.21 -0.09 -10.54
C MET A 388 -15.17 0.67 -11.85
N ILE A 389 -14.66 1.90 -11.79
CA ILE A 389 -14.28 2.69 -12.97
C ILE A 389 -12.77 2.88 -12.88
N ILE A 390 -12.06 2.40 -13.87
CA ILE A 390 -10.61 2.58 -14.00
C ILE A 390 -10.31 3.26 -15.34
N ASN A 391 -9.54 4.33 -15.28
CA ASN A 391 -9.22 5.14 -16.46
C ASN A 391 -10.49 5.55 -17.25
N GLY A 392 -11.56 5.91 -16.54
CA GLY A 392 -12.84 6.36 -17.10
C GLY A 392 -13.70 5.26 -17.72
N LYS A 393 -13.36 3.99 -17.54
CA LYS A 393 -14.12 2.83 -18.06
C LYS A 393 -14.58 1.94 -16.93
N PHE A 394 -15.81 1.44 -17.03
CA PHE A 394 -16.26 0.37 -16.14
C PHE A 394 -15.40 -0.88 -16.38
N VAL A 395 -14.91 -1.46 -15.29
CA VAL A 395 -14.20 -2.75 -15.29
C VAL A 395 -15.05 -3.79 -14.55
N SER A 396 -15.01 -5.03 -15.04
CA SER A 396 -15.80 -6.15 -14.51
C SER A 396 -15.05 -6.90 -13.43
#